data_e3e85436ab27c75ce6db3d7e9d99ed29
#
_entry.id   e3e85436ab27c75ce6db3d7e9d99ed29
#
_cell.length_a   1.000
_cell.length_b   1.000
_cell.length_c   1.000
_cell.angle_alpha   90.00
_cell.angle_beta   90.00
_cell.angle_gamma   90.00
#
_symmetry.space_group_name_H-M   'P 1'
#
loop_
_entity.id
_entity.type
_entity.pdbx_description
1 polymer ?
#
loop_
_entity_poly.entity_id
_entity_poly.type
_entity_poly.pdbx_seq_one_letter_code
_entity_poly.pdbx_strand_id
1 'polypeptide(L)'
;MESLSKVAVIGMGKIGTVLATNLVKSNHAVIIADRTPDKAEALAKSLGKLATPRDVVAAIKEADLVILSVWFETIKEFFKKYSVELQGKIIIDPSNPLALAEGGGFKKIIDQDQSAGQLLSALLPKGARLVKAFTSLSAESLSNKAFQQPERAVMFYASDDIGLKDQIEPLIRAVGFEPLRLNGISQSIRIETFGDLAEYGGLGKTVTLAEARAKL
;
A
#
# COMPACT_ATOMS: atom_id res chain seq x y z
N MET A 1 3.46 -23.96 -3.89
CA MET A 1 3.19 -22.55 -3.49
C MET A 1 3.94 -21.67 -4.48
N GLU A 2 3.23 -20.88 -5.26
CA GLU A 2 3.88 -19.85 -6.08
C GLU A 2 4.64 -18.91 -5.16
N SER A 3 5.91 -18.66 -5.46
CA SER A 3 6.72 -17.74 -4.66
C SER A 3 6.17 -16.33 -4.90
N LEU A 4 5.86 -15.64 -3.82
CA LEU A 4 5.51 -14.21 -3.91
C LEU A 4 6.68 -13.46 -4.58
N SER A 5 6.37 -12.53 -5.48
CA SER A 5 7.36 -11.62 -6.05
C SER A 5 8.16 -10.92 -4.94
N LYS A 6 9.41 -10.55 -5.21
CA LYS A 6 10.22 -9.83 -4.23
C LYS A 6 9.59 -8.48 -3.89
N VAL A 7 9.29 -8.26 -2.62
CA VAL A 7 8.60 -7.07 -2.13
C VAL A 7 9.56 -6.17 -1.36
N ALA A 8 9.60 -4.89 -1.72
CA ALA A 8 10.20 -3.86 -0.89
C ALA A 8 9.13 -2.97 -0.29
N VAL A 9 9.25 -2.67 1.01
CA VAL A 9 8.47 -1.64 1.70
C VAL A 9 9.39 -0.46 1.99
N ILE A 10 9.04 0.71 1.46
CA ILE A 10 9.82 1.93 1.61
C ILE A 10 9.02 2.92 2.45
N GLY A 11 9.63 3.37 3.55
CA GLY A 11 8.99 4.24 4.56
C GLY A 11 8.50 3.47 5.78
N MET A 12 9.29 3.50 6.85
CA MET A 12 9.01 2.79 8.13
C MET A 12 8.22 3.66 9.09
N GLY A 13 7.10 4.22 8.58
CA GLY A 13 6.05 4.82 9.39
C GLY A 13 5.09 3.76 9.95
N LYS A 14 3.93 4.20 10.48
CA LYS A 14 2.93 3.28 11.05
C LYS A 14 2.48 2.21 10.05
N ILE A 15 2.09 2.61 8.83
CA ILE A 15 1.61 1.68 7.79
C ILE A 15 2.73 0.75 7.31
N GLY A 16 3.90 1.30 6.94
CA GLY A 16 5.01 0.48 6.40
C GLY A 16 5.51 -0.55 7.41
N THR A 17 5.62 -0.17 8.68
CA THR A 17 5.97 -1.11 9.76
C THR A 17 4.96 -2.25 9.88
N VAL A 18 3.66 -1.94 9.83
CA VAL A 18 2.61 -2.97 9.89
C VAL A 18 2.64 -3.89 8.67
N LEU A 19 2.78 -3.35 7.46
CA LEU A 19 2.84 -4.15 6.23
C LEU A 19 4.05 -5.10 6.23
N ALA A 20 5.23 -4.59 6.59
CA ALA A 20 6.44 -5.43 6.71
C ALA A 20 6.28 -6.52 7.79
N THR A 21 5.71 -6.17 8.94
CA THR A 21 5.43 -7.11 10.02
C THR A 21 4.47 -8.22 9.61
N ASN A 22 3.40 -7.87 8.89
CA ASN A 22 2.40 -8.84 8.43
C ASN A 22 2.96 -9.79 7.36
N LEU A 23 3.81 -9.29 6.45
CA LEU A 23 4.53 -10.14 5.49
C LEU A 23 5.41 -11.17 6.20
N VAL A 24 6.18 -10.74 7.19
CA VAL A 24 7.02 -11.67 7.99
C VAL A 24 6.18 -12.66 8.79
N LYS A 25 5.06 -12.24 9.39
CA LYS A 25 4.12 -13.14 10.09
C LYS A 25 3.56 -14.24 9.19
N SER A 26 3.36 -13.96 7.91
CA SER A 26 2.92 -14.94 6.91
C SER A 26 4.07 -15.71 6.25
N ASN A 27 5.27 -15.65 6.83
CA ASN A 27 6.48 -16.31 6.35
C ASN A 27 6.97 -15.84 4.96
N HIS A 28 6.76 -14.55 4.62
CA HIS A 28 7.25 -13.95 3.40
C HIS A 28 8.45 -13.03 3.68
N ALA A 29 9.50 -13.18 2.88
CA ALA A 29 10.65 -12.29 2.94
C ALA A 29 10.28 -10.89 2.45
N VAL A 30 10.80 -9.86 3.10
CA VAL A 30 10.57 -8.46 2.77
C VAL A 30 11.87 -7.66 2.83
N ILE A 31 12.07 -6.81 1.82
CA ILE A 31 13.12 -5.80 1.81
C ILE A 31 12.52 -4.54 2.44
N ILE A 32 13.22 -3.93 3.37
CA ILE A 32 12.75 -2.73 4.06
C ILE A 32 13.76 -1.60 3.91
N ALA A 33 13.26 -0.40 3.60
CA ALA A 33 14.06 0.79 3.43
C ALA A 33 13.36 2.02 4.02
N ASP A 34 14.13 2.96 4.52
CA ASP A 34 13.66 4.26 4.97
C ASP A 34 14.69 5.32 4.60
N ARG A 35 14.26 6.59 4.49
CA ARG A 35 15.21 7.71 4.34
C ARG A 35 16.18 7.84 5.51
N THR A 36 15.80 7.31 6.67
CA THR A 36 16.61 7.19 7.88
C THR A 36 16.99 5.71 8.03
N PRO A 37 18.20 5.27 7.61
CA PRO A 37 18.59 3.86 7.58
C PRO A 37 18.39 3.13 8.90
N ASP A 38 18.69 3.76 10.04
CA ASP A 38 18.57 3.18 11.38
C ASP A 38 17.15 2.65 11.66
N LYS A 39 16.11 3.28 11.09
CA LYS A 39 14.73 2.80 11.26
C LYS A 39 14.50 1.46 10.56
N ALA A 40 15.02 1.30 9.36
CA ALA A 40 14.92 0.05 8.62
C ALA A 40 15.76 -1.05 9.31
N GLU A 41 16.95 -0.73 9.78
CA GLU A 41 17.82 -1.67 10.50
C GLU A 41 17.18 -2.12 11.82
N ALA A 42 16.66 -1.19 12.62
CA ALA A 42 16.00 -1.52 13.89
C ALA A 42 14.78 -2.42 13.68
N LEU A 43 13.95 -2.13 12.67
CA LEU A 43 12.81 -2.97 12.34
C LEU A 43 13.25 -4.33 11.82
N ALA A 44 14.24 -4.41 10.91
CA ALA A 44 14.76 -5.69 10.42
C ALA A 44 15.26 -6.57 11.55
N LYS A 45 16.01 -6.00 12.49
CA LYS A 45 16.49 -6.70 13.68
C LYS A 45 15.35 -7.28 14.50
N SER A 46 14.25 -6.57 14.67
CA SER A 46 13.07 -7.02 15.42
C SER A 46 12.28 -8.10 14.69
N LEU A 47 12.22 -8.05 13.36
CA LEU A 47 11.47 -8.99 12.53
C LEU A 47 12.26 -10.28 12.18
N GLY A 48 13.59 -10.24 12.33
CA GLY A 48 14.44 -11.42 12.14
C GLY A 48 14.78 -11.69 10.66
N LYS A 49 15.10 -12.95 10.36
CA LYS A 49 15.74 -13.38 9.11
C LYS A 49 14.97 -13.08 7.81
N LEU A 50 13.67 -12.87 7.90
CA LEU A 50 12.82 -12.60 6.74
C LEU A 50 12.78 -11.12 6.35
N ALA A 51 13.30 -10.22 7.20
CA ALA A 51 13.37 -8.80 6.91
C ALA A 51 14.81 -8.38 6.61
N THR A 52 15.05 -7.83 5.42
CA THR A 52 16.37 -7.40 4.97
C THR A 52 16.40 -5.89 4.81
N PRO A 53 17.20 -5.15 5.61
CA PRO A 53 17.33 -3.71 5.44
C PRO A 53 18.21 -3.40 4.21
N ARG A 54 17.85 -2.35 3.48
CA ARG A 54 18.59 -1.81 2.34
C ARG A 54 18.52 -0.29 2.33
N ASP A 55 19.43 0.35 1.62
CA ASP A 55 19.18 1.70 1.15
C ASP A 55 18.05 1.72 0.11
N VAL A 56 17.47 2.90 -0.13
CA VAL A 56 16.29 3.04 -1.01
C VAL A 56 16.57 2.56 -2.44
N VAL A 57 17.75 2.86 -2.99
CA VAL A 57 18.12 2.49 -4.37
C VAL A 57 18.26 0.98 -4.50
N ALA A 58 18.97 0.36 -3.57
CA ALA A 58 19.13 -1.09 -3.55
C ALA A 58 17.78 -1.79 -3.36
N ALA A 59 16.93 -1.30 -2.47
CA ALA A 59 15.59 -1.83 -2.24
C ALA A 59 14.74 -1.82 -3.53
N ILE A 60 14.71 -0.70 -4.27
CA ILE A 60 13.98 -0.60 -5.54
C ILE A 60 14.55 -1.57 -6.58
N LYS A 61 15.88 -1.64 -6.71
CA LYS A 61 16.52 -2.50 -7.71
C LYS A 61 16.27 -3.98 -7.48
N GLU A 62 16.33 -4.42 -6.21
CA GLU A 62 16.16 -5.82 -5.84
C GLU A 62 14.70 -6.30 -5.89
N ALA A 63 13.73 -5.38 -5.76
CA ALA A 63 12.31 -5.72 -5.67
C ALA A 63 11.61 -5.75 -7.03
N ASP A 64 10.58 -6.58 -7.15
CA ASP A 64 9.60 -6.58 -8.25
C ASP A 64 8.42 -5.66 -7.90
N LEU A 65 7.97 -5.71 -6.64
CA LEU A 65 6.88 -4.93 -6.07
C LEU A 65 7.44 -3.92 -5.07
N VAL A 66 7.14 -2.64 -5.24
CA VAL A 66 7.62 -1.55 -4.37
C VAL A 66 6.43 -0.89 -3.69
N ILE A 67 6.27 -1.11 -2.39
CA ILE A 67 5.26 -0.43 -1.57
C ILE A 67 5.83 0.89 -1.07
N LEU A 68 5.26 2.02 -1.52
CA LEU A 68 5.70 3.36 -1.12
C LEU A 68 4.87 3.87 0.07
N SER A 69 5.23 3.45 1.28
CA SER A 69 4.54 3.85 2.51
C SER A 69 5.03 5.21 3.04
N VAL A 70 4.89 6.23 2.20
CA VAL A 70 5.23 7.63 2.48
C VAL A 70 4.03 8.53 2.19
N TRP A 71 4.12 9.80 2.56
CA TRP A 71 3.07 10.77 2.30
C TRP A 71 2.86 11.00 0.79
N PHE A 72 1.61 11.29 0.39
CA PHE A 72 1.22 11.53 -1.00
C PHE A 72 2.14 12.53 -1.73
N GLU A 73 2.43 13.68 -1.15
CA GLU A 73 3.34 14.66 -1.75
C GLU A 73 4.77 14.11 -1.89
N THR A 74 5.22 13.32 -0.92
CA THR A 74 6.54 12.68 -0.98
C THR A 74 6.64 11.68 -2.12
N ILE A 75 5.54 11.00 -2.51
CA ILE A 75 5.54 10.07 -3.65
C ILE A 75 5.84 10.80 -4.96
N LYS A 76 5.29 11.99 -5.16
CA LYS A 76 5.58 12.80 -6.37
C LYS A 76 7.05 13.13 -6.50
N GLU A 77 7.69 13.53 -5.39
CA GLU A 77 9.13 13.77 -5.34
C GLU A 77 9.93 12.48 -5.54
N PHE A 78 9.45 11.39 -4.96
CA PHE A 78 10.05 10.07 -5.09
C PHE A 78 10.09 9.59 -6.53
N PHE A 79 9.01 9.77 -7.28
CA PHE A 79 8.95 9.44 -8.71
C PHE A 79 9.95 10.26 -9.54
N LYS A 80 10.14 11.53 -9.22
CA LYS A 80 11.15 12.36 -9.88
C LYS A 80 12.57 11.89 -9.55
N LYS A 81 12.85 11.70 -8.26
CA LYS A 81 14.18 11.36 -7.76
C LYS A 81 14.67 9.98 -8.20
N TYR A 82 13.79 9.00 -8.20
CA TYR A 82 14.11 7.61 -8.51
C TYR A 82 13.47 7.13 -9.83
N SER A 83 13.29 8.06 -10.76
CA SER A 83 12.59 7.78 -12.03
C SER A 83 13.26 6.69 -12.87
N VAL A 84 14.57 6.52 -12.78
CA VAL A 84 15.33 5.49 -13.49
C VAL A 84 15.16 4.12 -12.81
N GLU A 85 15.33 4.07 -11.51
CA GLU A 85 15.24 2.82 -10.73
C GLU A 85 13.85 2.23 -10.71
N LEU A 86 12.82 3.08 -10.79
CA LEU A 86 11.41 2.68 -10.79
C LEU A 86 10.90 2.23 -12.17
N GLN A 87 11.68 2.34 -13.24
CA GLN A 87 11.24 1.90 -14.57
C GLN A 87 10.82 0.43 -14.55
N GLY A 88 9.62 0.16 -15.10
CA GLY A 88 9.06 -1.19 -15.21
C GLY A 88 8.59 -1.80 -13.88
N LYS A 89 8.76 -1.14 -12.74
CA LYS A 89 8.35 -1.66 -11.43
C LYS A 89 6.84 -1.59 -11.25
N ILE A 90 6.33 -2.48 -10.39
CA ILE A 90 4.96 -2.39 -9.86
C ILE A 90 5.03 -1.61 -8.56
N ILE A 91 4.33 -0.49 -8.54
CA ILE A 91 4.30 0.44 -7.40
C ILE A 91 2.97 0.29 -6.70
N ILE A 92 3.01 -0.05 -5.41
CA ILE A 92 1.84 -0.09 -4.55
C ILE A 92 1.83 1.18 -3.69
N ASP A 93 0.73 1.93 -3.78
CA ASP A 93 0.52 3.18 -3.07
C ASP A 93 -0.54 3.04 -1.96
N PRO A 94 -0.14 2.98 -0.68
CA PRO A 94 -1.04 3.00 0.46
C PRO A 94 -1.37 4.42 0.95
N SER A 95 -0.87 5.47 0.31
CA SER A 95 -1.04 6.84 0.78
C SER A 95 -2.47 7.35 0.63
N ASN A 96 -2.77 8.41 1.36
CA ASN A 96 -3.96 9.22 1.17
C ASN A 96 -3.55 10.68 0.96
N PRO A 97 -4.30 11.46 0.14
CA PRO A 97 -3.98 12.85 -0.12
C PRO A 97 -4.47 13.75 1.04
N LEU A 98 -3.78 13.63 2.17
CA LEU A 98 -4.18 14.24 3.44
C LEU A 98 -3.08 15.14 4.00
N ALA A 99 -3.50 16.20 4.69
CA ALA A 99 -2.68 16.97 5.61
C ALA A 99 -3.38 17.07 6.97
N LEU A 100 -2.60 17.44 7.99
CA LEU A 100 -3.16 17.75 9.30
C LEU A 100 -4.04 19.01 9.21
N ALA A 101 -5.24 18.96 9.79
CA ALA A 101 -6.12 20.09 9.87
C ALA A 101 -5.80 20.97 11.09
N GLU A 102 -6.03 22.27 10.99
CA GLU A 102 -6.03 23.19 12.14
C GLU A 102 -7.10 22.71 13.13
N GLY A 103 -6.71 22.46 14.36
CA GLY A 103 -7.62 21.90 15.39
C GLY A 103 -7.62 20.36 15.49
N GLY A 104 -6.79 19.66 14.71
CA GLY A 104 -6.62 18.21 14.75
C GLY A 104 -7.39 17.46 13.66
N GLY A 105 -7.08 16.17 13.50
CA GLY A 105 -7.63 15.35 12.43
C GLY A 105 -6.94 15.57 11.08
N PHE A 106 -7.57 15.12 10.00
CA PHE A 106 -7.04 15.20 8.65
C PHE A 106 -8.01 15.93 7.71
N LYS A 107 -7.45 16.63 6.73
CA LYS A 107 -8.19 17.21 5.61
C LYS A 107 -7.62 16.74 4.28
N LYS A 108 -8.46 16.53 3.27
CA LYS A 108 -8.07 16.25 1.90
C LYS A 108 -7.37 17.50 1.31
N ILE A 109 -6.25 17.27 0.58
CA ILE A 109 -5.41 18.35 0.02
C ILE A 109 -5.45 18.44 -1.50
N ILE A 110 -6.32 17.67 -2.12
CA ILE A 110 -6.65 17.72 -3.56
C ILE A 110 -8.15 18.02 -3.71
N ASP A 111 -8.60 18.35 -4.91
CA ASP A 111 -10.01 18.61 -5.17
C ASP A 111 -10.91 17.43 -4.81
N GLN A 112 -12.16 17.67 -4.43
CA GLN A 112 -13.05 16.65 -3.88
C GLN A 112 -13.35 15.52 -4.88
N ASP A 113 -13.38 15.85 -6.17
CA ASP A 113 -13.61 14.92 -7.29
C ASP A 113 -12.35 14.25 -7.82
N GLN A 114 -11.16 14.61 -7.32
CA GLN A 114 -9.88 14.02 -7.68
C GLN A 114 -9.50 12.87 -6.75
N SER A 115 -8.70 11.94 -7.28
CA SER A 115 -8.07 10.87 -6.49
C SER A 115 -6.55 10.93 -6.55
N ALA A 116 -5.89 10.55 -5.45
CA ALA A 116 -4.43 10.42 -5.41
C ALA A 116 -3.95 9.40 -6.44
N GLY A 117 -4.67 8.28 -6.61
CA GLY A 117 -4.31 7.26 -7.59
C GLY A 117 -4.26 7.80 -9.02
N GLN A 118 -5.26 8.59 -9.45
CA GLN A 118 -5.24 9.21 -10.77
C GLN A 118 -4.11 10.24 -10.93
N LEU A 119 -3.92 11.09 -9.93
CA LEU A 119 -2.85 12.10 -9.98
C LEU A 119 -1.46 11.45 -10.02
N LEU A 120 -1.24 10.39 -9.27
CA LEU A 120 0.05 9.67 -9.27
C LEU A 120 0.25 8.85 -10.54
N SER A 121 -0.82 8.26 -11.12
CA SER A 121 -0.71 7.49 -12.36
C SER A 121 -0.21 8.34 -13.53
N ALA A 122 -0.58 9.62 -13.58
CA ALA A 122 -0.10 10.57 -14.59
C ALA A 122 1.39 10.95 -14.44
N LEU A 123 2.01 10.65 -13.29
CA LEU A 123 3.40 10.99 -12.97
C LEU A 123 4.33 9.77 -12.97
N LEU A 124 3.83 8.60 -13.34
CA LEU A 124 4.59 7.35 -13.27
C LEU A 124 5.86 7.38 -14.13
N PRO A 125 6.97 6.86 -13.61
CA PRO A 125 8.14 6.57 -14.42
C PRO A 125 7.82 5.62 -15.59
N LYS A 126 8.62 5.67 -16.64
CA LYS A 126 8.41 4.87 -17.86
C LYS A 126 8.23 3.38 -17.57
N GLY A 127 7.10 2.82 -18.02
CA GLY A 127 6.77 1.41 -17.85
C GLY A 127 6.44 0.98 -16.44
N ALA A 128 6.48 1.87 -15.45
CA ALA A 128 5.98 1.57 -14.11
C ALA A 128 4.45 1.42 -14.12
N ARG A 129 3.93 0.60 -13.21
CA ARG A 129 2.49 0.31 -13.08
C ARG A 129 2.05 0.59 -11.66
N LEU A 130 0.91 1.28 -11.51
CA LEU A 130 0.40 1.69 -10.20
C LEU A 130 -0.73 0.78 -9.73
N VAL A 131 -0.67 0.43 -8.47
CA VAL A 131 -1.76 -0.19 -7.73
C VAL A 131 -2.06 0.63 -6.48
N LYS A 132 -3.26 1.11 -6.35
CA LYS A 132 -3.77 1.71 -5.12
C LYS A 132 -4.27 0.61 -4.21
N ALA A 133 -3.62 0.38 -3.07
CA ALA A 133 -4.00 -0.64 -2.10
C ALA A 133 -3.52 -0.26 -0.70
N PHE A 134 -4.08 -0.91 0.34
CA PHE A 134 -3.79 -0.64 1.76
C PHE A 134 -4.11 0.79 2.23
N THR A 135 -4.93 1.49 1.47
CA THR A 135 -5.30 2.88 1.71
C THR A 135 -6.67 3.02 2.40
N SER A 136 -7.54 2.01 2.25
CA SER A 136 -8.92 2.04 2.77
C SER A 136 -9.04 1.77 4.26
N LEU A 137 -7.98 1.27 4.90
CA LEU A 137 -7.95 0.95 6.32
C LEU A 137 -6.93 1.80 7.07
N SER A 138 -7.20 2.06 8.34
CA SER A 138 -6.26 2.69 9.26
C SER A 138 -5.06 1.79 9.54
N ALA A 139 -3.94 2.37 10.00
CA ALA A 139 -2.80 1.58 10.46
C ALA A 139 -3.17 0.64 11.62
N GLU A 140 -4.11 1.04 12.47
CA GLU A 140 -4.64 0.22 13.56
C GLU A 140 -5.40 -0.99 13.01
N SER A 141 -6.33 -0.79 12.06
CA SER A 141 -7.07 -1.88 11.42
C SER A 141 -6.17 -2.78 10.59
N LEU A 142 -5.16 -2.23 9.87
CA LEU A 142 -4.14 -3.02 9.20
C LEU A 142 -3.36 -3.94 10.14
N SER A 143 -3.14 -3.52 11.39
CA SER A 143 -2.51 -4.34 12.43
C SER A 143 -3.45 -5.36 13.05
N ASN A 144 -4.64 -4.90 13.50
CA ASN A 144 -5.50 -5.67 14.41
C ASN A 144 -6.53 -6.52 13.67
N LYS A 145 -6.81 -6.22 12.39
CA LYS A 145 -7.79 -6.94 11.56
C LYS A 145 -7.16 -7.85 10.51
N ALA A 146 -5.82 -7.86 10.41
CA ALA A 146 -5.14 -8.84 9.58
C ALA A 146 -5.31 -10.27 10.13
N PHE A 147 -5.38 -11.24 9.21
CA PHE A 147 -5.48 -12.68 9.53
C PHE A 147 -6.72 -13.09 10.34
N GLN A 148 -7.79 -12.31 10.30
CA GLN A 148 -9.05 -12.66 10.98
C GLN A 148 -9.60 -14.01 10.52
N GLN A 149 -10.26 -14.72 11.45
CA GLN A 149 -10.95 -15.97 11.22
C GLN A 149 -12.39 -15.85 11.77
N PRO A 150 -13.39 -16.55 11.22
CA PRO A 150 -13.31 -17.48 10.08
C PRO A 150 -13.16 -16.78 8.73
N GLU A 151 -13.48 -15.50 8.63
CA GLU A 151 -13.41 -14.70 7.39
C GLU A 151 -12.42 -13.55 7.54
N ARG A 152 -11.63 -13.32 6.51
CA ARG A 152 -10.72 -12.18 6.46
C ARG A 152 -11.46 -10.89 6.14
N ALA A 153 -11.01 -9.79 6.71
CA ALA A 153 -11.46 -8.47 6.28
C ALA A 153 -10.99 -8.20 4.84
N VAL A 154 -11.82 -7.49 4.06
CA VAL A 154 -11.51 -7.15 2.68
C VAL A 154 -10.48 -6.01 2.61
N MET A 155 -9.55 -6.16 1.67
CA MET A 155 -8.68 -5.09 1.19
C MET A 155 -9.04 -4.79 -0.26
N PHE A 156 -9.66 -3.64 -0.48
CA PHE A 156 -9.90 -3.15 -1.84
C PHE A 156 -8.59 -2.69 -2.49
N TYR A 157 -8.49 -2.90 -3.80
CA TYR A 157 -7.40 -2.35 -4.59
C TYR A 157 -7.87 -1.92 -5.97
N ALA A 158 -7.20 -0.92 -6.54
CA ALA A 158 -7.51 -0.37 -7.85
C ALA A 158 -6.26 -0.27 -8.72
N SER A 159 -6.37 -0.66 -9.98
CA SER A 159 -5.33 -0.55 -10.99
C SER A 159 -5.95 -0.63 -12.39
N ASP A 160 -5.35 0.07 -13.36
CA ASP A 160 -5.73 -0.02 -14.78
C ASP A 160 -5.25 -1.33 -15.42
N ASP A 161 -4.19 -1.94 -14.88
CA ASP A 161 -3.62 -3.18 -15.41
C ASP A 161 -4.23 -4.41 -14.74
N ILE A 162 -5.10 -5.12 -15.47
CA ILE A 162 -5.71 -6.37 -15.00
C ILE A 162 -4.68 -7.51 -14.86
N GLY A 163 -3.59 -7.46 -15.61
CA GLY A 163 -2.52 -8.47 -15.56
C GLY A 163 -1.76 -8.50 -14.22
N LEU A 164 -1.95 -7.48 -13.37
CA LEU A 164 -1.33 -7.44 -12.06
C LEU A 164 -2.04 -8.29 -10.99
N LYS A 165 -3.23 -8.82 -11.29
CA LYS A 165 -4.04 -9.58 -10.35
C LYS A 165 -3.24 -10.70 -9.67
N ASP A 166 -2.51 -11.49 -10.46
CA ASP A 166 -1.78 -12.67 -9.99
C ASP A 166 -0.56 -12.33 -9.11
N GLN A 167 -0.16 -11.06 -9.06
CA GLN A 167 0.91 -10.56 -8.20
C GLN A 167 0.37 -9.79 -6.99
N ILE A 168 -0.72 -9.06 -7.16
CA ILE A 168 -1.28 -8.20 -6.11
C ILE A 168 -2.17 -8.97 -5.15
N GLU A 169 -3.02 -9.87 -5.63
CA GLU A 169 -3.90 -10.62 -4.74
C GLU A 169 -3.12 -11.54 -3.77
N PRO A 170 -2.08 -12.30 -4.20
CA PRO A 170 -1.24 -13.03 -3.26
C PRO A 170 -0.55 -12.12 -2.23
N LEU A 171 -0.09 -10.92 -2.64
CA LEU A 171 0.49 -9.95 -1.71
C LEU A 171 -0.51 -9.50 -0.65
N ILE A 172 -1.74 -9.16 -1.06
CA ILE A 172 -2.80 -8.75 -0.12
C ILE A 172 -3.14 -9.89 0.85
N ARG A 173 -3.21 -11.13 0.35
CA ARG A 173 -3.43 -12.32 1.21
C ARG A 173 -2.26 -12.56 2.16
N ALA A 174 -1.03 -12.32 1.71
CA ALA A 174 0.17 -12.43 2.55
C ALA A 174 0.18 -11.37 3.66
N VAL A 175 -0.36 -10.19 3.41
CA VAL A 175 -0.55 -9.13 4.43
C VAL A 175 -1.71 -9.45 5.39
N GLY A 176 -2.56 -10.45 5.08
CA GLY A 176 -3.60 -10.95 5.99
C GLY A 176 -5.03 -10.57 5.64
N PHE A 177 -5.29 -10.06 4.44
CA PHE A 177 -6.61 -9.59 4.00
C PHE A 177 -7.14 -10.39 2.81
N GLU A 178 -8.45 -10.29 2.54
CA GLU A 178 -9.06 -10.82 1.33
C GLU A 178 -9.10 -9.72 0.25
N PRO A 179 -8.45 -9.91 -0.92
CA PRO A 179 -8.40 -8.90 -1.96
C PRO A 179 -9.75 -8.76 -2.68
N LEU A 180 -10.13 -7.52 -2.98
CA LEU A 180 -11.26 -7.21 -3.85
C LEU A 180 -10.90 -6.08 -4.81
N ARG A 181 -10.81 -6.43 -6.11
CA ARG A 181 -10.40 -5.50 -7.16
C ARG A 181 -11.53 -4.54 -7.53
N LEU A 182 -11.19 -3.28 -7.68
CA LEU A 182 -11.99 -2.27 -8.36
C LEU A 182 -11.45 -2.05 -9.78
N ASN A 183 -12.34 -1.77 -10.72
CA ASN A 183 -11.97 -1.64 -12.13
C ASN A 183 -11.43 -0.24 -12.44
N GLY A 184 -10.10 -0.18 -12.64
CA GLY A 184 -9.38 1.03 -13.02
C GLY A 184 -8.92 1.90 -11.84
N ILE A 185 -7.83 2.63 -12.06
CA ILE A 185 -7.23 3.51 -11.06
C ILE A 185 -8.14 4.69 -10.68
N SER A 186 -9.07 5.06 -11.56
CA SER A 186 -10.08 6.08 -11.28
C SER A 186 -10.99 5.73 -10.09
N GLN A 187 -11.16 4.42 -9.80
CA GLN A 187 -11.92 3.97 -8.65
C GLN A 187 -11.16 4.14 -7.32
N SER A 188 -9.91 4.60 -7.34
CA SER A 188 -9.15 4.82 -6.11
C SER A 188 -9.79 5.85 -5.18
N ILE A 189 -10.52 6.82 -5.71
CA ILE A 189 -11.27 7.80 -4.92
C ILE A 189 -12.23 7.14 -3.92
N ARG A 190 -12.79 5.98 -4.26
CA ARG A 190 -13.73 5.23 -3.40
C ARG A 190 -13.05 4.59 -2.20
N ILE A 191 -11.76 4.23 -2.32
CA ILE A 191 -10.97 3.53 -1.29
C ILE A 191 -9.99 4.43 -0.55
N GLU A 192 -9.78 5.67 -1.01
CA GLU A 192 -9.04 6.68 -0.29
C GLU A 192 -9.84 7.18 0.92
N THR A 193 -9.17 7.71 1.93
CA THR A 193 -9.83 8.27 3.13
C THR A 193 -10.97 9.22 2.74
N PHE A 194 -12.11 9.06 3.39
CA PHE A 194 -13.41 9.70 3.10
C PHE A 194 -14.18 9.11 1.91
N GLY A 195 -13.62 8.19 1.13
CA GLY A 195 -14.33 7.48 0.07
C GLY A 195 -15.41 6.53 0.63
N ASP A 196 -16.34 6.14 -0.22
CA ASP A 196 -17.48 5.29 0.16
C ASP A 196 -17.08 3.86 0.57
N LEU A 197 -15.91 3.39 0.13
CA LEU A 197 -15.33 2.08 0.46
C LEU A 197 -14.14 2.18 1.44
N ALA A 198 -14.00 3.28 2.15
CA ALA A 198 -12.98 3.48 3.16
C ALA A 198 -13.54 3.36 4.59
N GLU A 199 -12.70 2.87 5.52
CA GLU A 199 -13.04 2.76 6.95
C GLU A 199 -13.41 4.12 7.56
N TYR A 200 -12.66 5.18 7.24
CA TYR A 200 -12.96 6.55 7.65
C TYR A 200 -13.79 7.31 6.61
N GLY A 201 -14.69 6.60 5.93
CA GLY A 201 -15.62 7.12 4.94
C GLY A 201 -16.95 6.38 5.03
N GLY A 202 -17.46 5.92 3.90
CA GLY A 202 -18.79 5.32 3.83
C GLY A 202 -18.95 3.96 4.51
N LEU A 203 -17.87 3.21 4.78
CA LEU A 203 -17.98 1.92 5.45
C LEU A 203 -18.04 2.04 6.97
N GLY A 204 -17.30 2.95 7.59
CA GLY A 204 -17.24 3.13 9.05
C GLY A 204 -16.60 1.96 9.81
N LYS A 205 -16.23 0.86 9.13
CA LYS A 205 -15.67 -0.38 9.70
C LYS A 205 -14.95 -1.21 8.65
N THR A 206 -14.22 -2.23 9.09
CA THR A 206 -13.78 -3.32 8.21
C THR A 206 -14.98 -4.20 7.80
N VAL A 207 -14.95 -4.75 6.59
CA VAL A 207 -16.06 -5.54 6.02
C VAL A 207 -15.58 -6.91 5.54
N THR A 208 -16.49 -7.89 5.55
CA THR A 208 -16.29 -9.20 4.91
C THR A 208 -16.45 -9.12 3.40
N LEU A 209 -16.10 -10.20 2.68
CA LEU A 209 -16.25 -10.24 1.22
C LEU A 209 -17.73 -10.10 0.78
N ALA A 210 -18.65 -10.70 1.53
CA ALA A 210 -20.08 -10.60 1.24
C ALA A 210 -20.59 -9.16 1.43
N GLU A 211 -20.26 -8.52 2.55
CA GLU A 211 -20.61 -7.12 2.81
C GLU A 211 -19.99 -6.17 1.77
N ALA A 212 -18.72 -6.40 1.39
CA ALA A 212 -18.01 -5.57 0.41
C ALA A 212 -18.66 -5.65 -0.99
N ARG A 213 -19.01 -6.85 -1.44
CA ARG A 213 -19.69 -7.06 -2.74
C ARG A 213 -21.06 -6.40 -2.81
N ALA A 214 -21.78 -6.32 -1.70
CA ALA A 214 -23.07 -5.63 -1.64
C ALA A 214 -22.96 -4.10 -1.77
N LYS A 215 -21.73 -3.54 -1.73
CA LYS A 215 -21.44 -2.09 -1.87
C LYS A 215 -20.90 -1.72 -3.26
N LEU A 216 -20.60 -2.69 -4.12
CA LEU A 216 -20.11 -2.46 -5.48
C LEU A 216 -21.26 -2.37 -6.50
#